data_bf724c23e701fbb7639cdc80b907b885
#
_entry.id   bf724c23e701fbb7639cdc80b907b885
#
_cell.length_a   1.000
_cell.length_b   1.000
_cell.length_c   1.000
_cell.angle_alpha   90.00
_cell.angle_beta   90.00
_cell.angle_gamma   90.00
#
_symmetry.space_group_name_H-M   'P 1'
#
loop_
_entity.id
_entity.type
_entity.pdbx_description
1 polymer ?
#
loop_
_entity_poly.entity_id
_entity_poly.type
_entity_poly.pdbx_seq_one_letter_code
_entity_poly.pdbx_strand_id
1 'polypeptide(L)'
;MKLWGGRFEKNTNEIVDSFQNSIKFDYRMYKQDIKGSIAHAGMLGYKGIIGQKDAETIIKGLAEILADIEAGKVEFKQEAEDIHMNIESLLIEKIGQVGKKLHTGRSRNDQVALDFRMYLKEEMDEIIYLIKELCSLLLKKAEENAELIMPGYTHMQKAQPITLGHHLMAYFHMFCRDMNRFHDCYG
;
A
#
# COMPACT_ATOMS: atom_id res chain seq x y z
N MET A 1 6.37 -22.86 11.46
CA MET A 1 7.84 -23.09 11.49
C MET A 1 8.48 -21.89 10.82
N LYS A 2 9.37 -21.15 11.48
CA LYS A 2 10.02 -19.99 10.87
C LYS A 2 10.88 -20.44 9.68
N LEU A 3 10.80 -19.76 8.54
CA LEU A 3 11.56 -20.09 7.32
C LEU A 3 13.07 -19.79 7.49
N TRP A 4 13.42 -19.05 8.55
CA TRP A 4 14.79 -18.71 8.91
C TRP A 4 15.08 -19.23 10.34
N GLY A 5 15.80 -20.29 10.50
CA GLY A 5 16.22 -20.85 11.80
C GLY A 5 17.72 -20.89 11.95
N GLY A 6 18.43 -21.03 10.86
CA GLY A 6 19.88 -21.09 10.85
C GLY A 6 20.43 -22.09 11.87
N ARG A 7 21.33 -21.62 12.74
CA ARG A 7 21.99 -22.41 13.79
C ARG A 7 21.25 -22.37 15.15
N PHE A 8 20.11 -21.67 15.24
CA PHE A 8 19.41 -21.52 16.51
C PHE A 8 18.51 -22.74 16.75
N GLU A 9 18.72 -23.42 17.86
CA GLU A 9 17.93 -24.59 18.30
C GLU A 9 16.78 -24.18 19.24
N LYS A 10 16.84 -22.99 19.85
CA LYS A 10 15.83 -22.49 20.78
C LYS A 10 14.80 -21.66 20.06
N ASN A 11 13.53 -21.85 20.43
CA ASN A 11 12.46 -20.96 20.00
C ASN A 11 12.66 -19.55 20.57
N THR A 12 12.29 -18.53 19.79
CA THR A 12 12.27 -17.13 20.22
C THR A 12 11.24 -16.97 21.35
N ASN A 13 11.47 -16.03 22.26
CA ASN A 13 10.52 -15.69 23.30
C ASN A 13 9.28 -15.05 22.68
N GLU A 14 8.07 -15.42 23.14
CA GLU A 14 6.79 -14.89 22.62
C GLU A 14 6.71 -13.37 22.67
N ILE A 15 7.32 -12.72 23.66
CA ILE A 15 7.38 -11.25 23.76
C ILE A 15 8.20 -10.66 22.60
N VAL A 16 9.33 -11.29 22.24
CA VAL A 16 10.19 -10.87 21.12
C VAL A 16 9.46 -11.07 19.80
N ASP A 17 8.78 -12.22 19.63
CA ASP A 17 7.99 -12.50 18.44
C ASP A 17 6.84 -11.49 18.28
N SER A 18 6.14 -11.17 19.35
CA SER A 18 5.09 -10.15 19.35
C SER A 18 5.60 -8.74 19.06
N PHE A 19 6.80 -8.40 19.53
CA PHE A 19 7.42 -7.09 19.27
C PHE A 19 7.87 -6.94 17.81
N GLN A 20 8.38 -8.00 17.20
CA GLN A 20 8.86 -8.00 15.82
C GLN A 20 7.76 -8.18 14.77
N ASN A 21 6.58 -8.60 15.19
CA ASN A 21 5.48 -8.92 14.29
C ASN A 21 4.84 -7.66 13.70
N SER A 22 4.86 -7.54 12.38
CA SER A 22 4.30 -6.41 11.62
C SER A 22 2.97 -6.72 10.92
N ILE A 23 2.53 -7.99 10.90
CA ILE A 23 1.33 -8.42 10.16
C ILE A 23 0.07 -7.59 10.47
N LYS A 24 -0.03 -7.04 11.69
CA LYS A 24 -1.18 -6.23 12.12
C LYS A 24 -1.40 -4.95 11.31
N PHE A 25 -0.37 -4.48 10.60
CA PHE A 25 -0.44 -3.26 9.78
C PHE A 25 0.09 -3.47 8.36
N ASP A 26 1.03 -4.37 8.12
CA ASP A 26 1.61 -4.59 6.79
C ASP A 26 0.76 -5.50 5.89
N TYR A 27 -0.24 -6.21 6.44
CA TYR A 27 -1.19 -7.00 5.65
C TYR A 27 -1.81 -6.20 4.51
N ARG A 28 -1.89 -4.89 4.62
CA ARG A 28 -2.43 -3.98 3.58
C ARG A 28 -1.63 -4.04 2.28
N MET A 29 -0.35 -4.40 2.36
CA MET A 29 0.56 -4.43 1.21
C MET A 29 0.53 -5.77 0.44
N TYR A 30 -0.41 -6.69 0.72
CA TYR A 30 -0.47 -7.98 0.04
C TYR A 30 -0.52 -7.88 -1.49
N LYS A 31 -1.20 -6.87 -2.02
CA LYS A 31 -1.30 -6.65 -3.47
C LYS A 31 0.06 -6.28 -4.07
N GLN A 32 0.76 -5.38 -3.41
CA GLN A 32 2.06 -4.88 -3.84
C GLN A 32 3.11 -5.98 -3.76
N ASP A 33 3.13 -6.74 -2.66
CA ASP A 33 4.03 -7.89 -2.51
C ASP A 33 3.81 -8.93 -3.62
N ILE A 34 2.56 -9.29 -3.90
CA ILE A 34 2.25 -10.26 -4.96
C ILE A 34 2.64 -9.70 -6.33
N LYS A 35 2.32 -8.44 -6.65
CA LYS A 35 2.72 -7.80 -7.92
C LYS A 35 4.24 -7.77 -8.09
N GLY A 36 4.97 -7.34 -7.05
CA GLY A 36 6.42 -7.30 -7.05
C GLY A 36 7.03 -8.69 -7.19
N SER A 37 6.46 -9.69 -6.51
CA SER A 37 6.90 -11.09 -6.56
C SER A 37 6.62 -11.73 -7.93
N ILE A 38 5.52 -11.42 -8.58
CA ILE A 38 5.23 -11.86 -9.97
C ILE A 38 6.28 -11.28 -10.94
N ALA A 39 6.57 -9.99 -10.84
CA ALA A 39 7.59 -9.35 -11.67
C ALA A 39 8.98 -9.94 -11.44
N HIS A 40 9.34 -10.20 -10.17
CA HIS A 40 10.61 -10.83 -9.80
C HIS A 40 10.72 -12.26 -10.37
N ALA A 41 9.70 -13.09 -10.20
CA ALA A 41 9.68 -14.45 -10.76
C ALA A 41 9.79 -14.44 -12.29
N GLY A 42 9.09 -13.51 -12.95
CA GLY A 42 9.18 -13.32 -14.40
C GLY A 42 10.59 -12.95 -14.85
N MET A 43 11.26 -12.05 -14.15
CA MET A 43 12.66 -11.67 -14.41
C MET A 43 13.60 -12.86 -14.20
N LEU A 44 13.46 -13.62 -13.12
CA LEU A 44 14.30 -14.79 -12.82
C LEU A 44 14.18 -15.85 -13.94
N GLY A 45 12.96 -16.11 -14.43
CA GLY A 45 12.70 -17.02 -15.55
C GLY A 45 13.32 -16.50 -16.86
N TYR A 46 13.06 -15.23 -17.20
CA TYR A 46 13.56 -14.58 -18.41
C TYR A 46 15.11 -14.58 -18.48
N LYS A 47 15.79 -14.39 -17.35
CA LYS A 47 17.25 -14.43 -17.25
C LYS A 47 17.83 -15.85 -17.11
N GLY A 48 16.98 -16.88 -17.06
CA GLY A 48 17.42 -18.26 -16.90
C GLY A 48 18.04 -18.59 -15.54
N ILE A 49 17.79 -17.75 -14.51
CA ILE A 49 18.26 -17.97 -13.14
C ILE A 49 17.47 -19.12 -12.51
N ILE A 50 16.18 -19.20 -12.81
CA ILE A 50 15.32 -20.36 -12.52
C ILE A 50 14.73 -20.88 -13.83
N GLY A 51 14.25 -22.14 -13.83
CA GLY A 51 13.59 -22.71 -15.01
C GLY A 51 12.34 -21.93 -15.40
N GLN A 52 12.09 -21.76 -16.70
CA GLN A 52 10.92 -21.02 -17.21
C GLN A 52 9.60 -21.62 -16.67
N LYS A 53 9.47 -22.93 -16.63
CA LYS A 53 8.30 -23.62 -16.07
C LYS A 53 8.09 -23.35 -14.58
N ASP A 54 9.18 -23.23 -13.82
CA ASP A 54 9.12 -22.87 -12.39
C ASP A 54 8.61 -21.45 -12.23
N ALA A 55 9.12 -20.50 -13.03
CA ALA A 55 8.66 -19.11 -13.01
C ALA A 55 7.15 -19.01 -13.32
N GLU A 56 6.69 -19.69 -14.38
CA GLU A 56 5.26 -19.73 -14.74
C GLU A 56 4.40 -20.34 -13.63
N THR A 57 4.87 -21.39 -12.97
CA THR A 57 4.18 -22.03 -11.85
C THR A 57 4.08 -21.08 -10.64
N ILE A 58 5.15 -20.36 -10.31
CA ILE A 58 5.17 -19.35 -9.25
C ILE A 58 4.20 -18.21 -9.56
N ILE A 59 4.26 -17.64 -10.77
CA ILE A 59 3.39 -16.54 -11.21
C ILE A 59 1.91 -16.95 -11.11
N LYS A 60 1.58 -18.14 -11.59
CA LYS A 60 0.21 -18.66 -11.50
C LYS A 60 -0.22 -18.86 -10.06
N GLY A 61 0.63 -19.47 -9.22
CA GLY A 61 0.35 -19.66 -7.79
C GLY A 61 0.10 -18.35 -7.05
N LEU A 62 0.90 -17.31 -7.32
CA LEU A 62 0.73 -15.97 -6.75
C LEU A 62 -0.57 -15.30 -7.21
N ALA A 63 -0.94 -15.41 -8.48
CA ALA A 63 -2.19 -14.87 -8.99
C ALA A 63 -3.42 -15.55 -8.35
N GLU A 64 -3.36 -16.86 -8.14
CA GLU A 64 -4.41 -17.59 -7.43
C GLU A 64 -4.50 -17.21 -5.95
N ILE A 65 -3.36 -16.98 -5.27
CA ILE A 65 -3.33 -16.49 -3.89
C ILE A 65 -3.96 -15.12 -3.79
N LEU A 66 -3.66 -14.20 -4.72
CA LEU A 66 -4.29 -12.89 -4.78
C LEU A 66 -5.82 -13.00 -4.86
N ALA A 67 -6.31 -13.83 -5.76
CA ALA A 67 -7.75 -14.06 -5.91
C ALA A 67 -8.39 -14.66 -4.65
N ASP A 68 -7.70 -15.60 -3.97
CA ASP A 68 -8.18 -16.20 -2.73
C ASP A 68 -8.21 -15.18 -1.57
N ILE A 69 -7.22 -14.27 -1.48
CA ILE A 69 -7.22 -13.17 -0.50
C ILE A 69 -8.38 -12.21 -0.77
N GLU A 70 -8.57 -11.77 -2.02
CA GLU A 70 -9.65 -10.85 -2.40
C GLU A 70 -11.05 -11.46 -2.22
N ALA A 71 -11.16 -12.77 -2.32
CA ALA A 71 -12.39 -13.53 -2.02
C ALA A 71 -12.61 -13.77 -0.51
N GLY A 72 -11.72 -13.29 0.37
CA GLY A 72 -11.82 -13.49 1.81
C GLY A 72 -11.62 -14.94 2.28
N LYS A 73 -10.96 -15.78 1.48
CA LYS A 73 -10.71 -17.21 1.78
C LYS A 73 -9.42 -17.43 2.57
N VAL A 74 -8.59 -16.42 2.70
CA VAL A 74 -7.28 -16.52 3.35
C VAL A 74 -7.30 -15.75 4.66
N GLU A 75 -6.85 -16.41 5.72
CA GLU A 75 -6.58 -15.79 7.01
C GLU A 75 -5.06 -15.74 7.22
N PHE A 76 -4.53 -14.54 7.49
CA PHE A 76 -3.10 -14.37 7.75
C PHE A 76 -2.71 -14.86 9.13
N LYS A 77 -1.64 -15.66 9.18
CA LYS A 77 -1.10 -16.24 10.40
C LYS A 77 -0.21 -15.22 11.11
N GLN A 78 -0.50 -14.92 12.37
CA GLN A 78 0.31 -13.99 13.17
C GLN A 78 1.73 -14.54 13.46
N GLU A 79 1.87 -15.86 13.51
CA GLU A 79 3.16 -16.53 13.72
C GLU A 79 4.12 -16.40 12.51
N ALA A 80 3.63 -15.91 11.39
CA ALA A 80 4.44 -15.71 10.18
C ALA A 80 5.14 -14.34 10.13
N GLU A 81 5.13 -13.58 11.24
CA GLU A 81 5.85 -12.31 11.41
C GLU A 81 5.35 -11.16 10.54
N ASP A 82 5.34 -11.30 9.21
CA ASP A 82 4.97 -10.27 8.24
C ASP A 82 4.10 -10.80 7.09
N ILE A 83 3.58 -9.91 6.25
CA ILE A 83 2.77 -10.26 5.08
C ILE A 83 3.57 -11.07 4.06
N HIS A 84 4.85 -10.77 3.90
CA HIS A 84 5.72 -11.42 2.91
C HIS A 84 5.92 -12.89 3.25
N MET A 85 6.15 -13.21 4.54
CA MET A 85 6.27 -14.59 5.00
C MET A 85 4.93 -15.34 4.91
N ASN A 86 3.82 -14.66 5.15
CA ASN A 86 2.49 -15.22 4.93
C ASN A 86 2.30 -15.64 3.47
N ILE A 87 2.57 -14.74 2.52
CA ILE A 87 2.43 -15.02 1.07
C ILE A 87 3.40 -16.11 0.62
N GLU A 88 4.66 -16.07 1.06
CA GLU A 88 5.64 -17.12 0.74
C GLU A 88 5.21 -18.49 1.28
N SER A 89 4.69 -18.55 2.49
CA SER A 89 4.17 -19.78 3.11
C SER A 89 2.98 -20.34 2.34
N LEU A 90 2.00 -19.49 1.97
CA LEU A 90 0.85 -19.85 1.16
C LEU A 90 1.29 -20.37 -0.21
N LEU A 91 2.30 -19.74 -0.83
CA LEU A 91 2.85 -20.18 -2.11
C LEU A 91 3.47 -21.57 -1.99
N ILE A 92 4.29 -21.81 -0.95
CA ILE A 92 4.91 -23.11 -0.71
C ILE A 92 3.85 -24.18 -0.41
N GLU A 93 2.83 -23.87 0.36
CA GLU A 93 1.71 -24.78 0.62
C GLU A 93 0.98 -25.15 -0.69
N LYS A 94 0.84 -24.22 -1.63
CA LYS A 94 0.09 -24.38 -2.88
C LYS A 94 0.88 -25.12 -3.98
N ILE A 95 2.15 -24.76 -4.18
CA ILE A 95 2.97 -25.28 -5.29
C ILE A 95 4.23 -26.06 -4.85
N GLY A 96 4.38 -26.31 -3.55
CA GLY A 96 5.47 -27.11 -2.99
C GLY A 96 6.84 -26.44 -3.09
N GLN A 97 7.89 -27.26 -3.26
CA GLN A 97 9.31 -26.79 -3.24
C GLN A 97 9.64 -25.74 -4.31
N VAL A 98 8.88 -25.69 -5.40
CA VAL A 98 9.07 -24.68 -6.46
C VAL A 98 8.84 -23.26 -5.91
N GLY A 99 7.92 -23.09 -4.95
CA GLY A 99 7.64 -21.81 -4.31
C GLY A 99 8.85 -21.19 -3.62
N LYS A 100 9.75 -22.00 -3.08
CA LYS A 100 11.00 -21.50 -2.43
C LYS A 100 11.95 -20.82 -3.39
N LYS A 101 11.86 -21.08 -4.70
CA LYS A 101 12.69 -20.43 -5.72
C LYS A 101 12.37 -18.95 -5.90
N LEU A 102 11.19 -18.49 -5.43
CA LEU A 102 10.80 -17.08 -5.48
C LEU A 102 11.80 -16.17 -4.78
N HIS A 103 12.40 -16.62 -3.67
CA HIS A 103 13.34 -15.81 -2.87
C HIS A 103 14.75 -15.74 -3.47
N THR A 104 15.00 -16.36 -4.63
CA THR A 104 16.31 -16.39 -5.28
C THR A 104 16.79 -14.98 -5.63
N GLY A 105 17.97 -14.59 -5.12
CA GLY A 105 18.56 -13.30 -5.40
C GLY A 105 17.82 -12.09 -4.82
N ARG A 106 16.97 -12.30 -3.82
CA ARG A 106 16.15 -11.26 -3.17
C ARG A 106 16.45 -11.19 -1.68
N SER A 107 16.46 -10.00 -1.12
CA SER A 107 16.48 -9.75 0.31
C SER A 107 15.08 -9.29 0.78
N ARG A 108 14.72 -9.62 2.02
CA ARG A 108 13.52 -9.04 2.64
C ARG A 108 13.54 -7.51 2.62
N ASN A 109 14.72 -6.91 2.76
CA ASN A 109 14.88 -5.45 2.80
C ASN A 109 14.47 -4.78 1.47
N ASP A 110 14.90 -5.32 0.32
CA ASP A 110 14.52 -4.76 -0.98
C ASP A 110 13.05 -5.01 -1.30
N GLN A 111 12.50 -6.15 -0.88
CA GLN A 111 11.10 -6.51 -1.00
C GLN A 111 10.21 -5.51 -0.24
N VAL A 112 10.45 -5.32 1.05
CA VAL A 112 9.69 -4.39 1.90
C VAL A 112 9.76 -2.97 1.35
N ALA A 113 10.94 -2.50 0.94
CA ALA A 113 11.12 -1.15 0.40
C ALA A 113 10.34 -0.94 -0.91
N LEU A 114 10.34 -1.93 -1.81
CA LEU A 114 9.57 -1.89 -3.05
C LEU A 114 8.07 -1.83 -2.76
N ASP A 115 7.57 -2.75 -1.93
CA ASP A 115 6.15 -2.92 -1.66
C ASP A 115 5.58 -1.69 -0.95
N PHE A 116 6.31 -1.14 0.02
CA PHE A 116 5.93 0.09 0.70
C PHE A 116 5.88 1.29 -0.25
N ARG A 117 6.85 1.43 -1.17
CA ARG A 117 6.82 2.50 -2.18
C ARG A 117 5.66 2.34 -3.15
N MET A 118 5.37 1.12 -3.60
CA MET A 118 4.22 0.84 -4.46
C MET A 118 2.90 1.16 -3.74
N TYR A 119 2.77 0.74 -2.49
CA TYR A 119 1.61 1.02 -1.65
C TYR A 119 1.39 2.54 -1.49
N LEU A 120 2.44 3.28 -1.12
CA LEU A 120 2.34 4.74 -0.97
C LEU A 120 1.92 5.44 -2.26
N LYS A 121 2.42 4.99 -3.42
CA LYS A 121 2.02 5.56 -4.72
C LYS A 121 0.54 5.32 -5.00
N GLU A 122 0.04 4.11 -4.79
CA GLU A 122 -1.38 3.79 -4.98
C GLU A 122 -2.27 4.60 -4.02
N GLU A 123 -1.90 4.74 -2.75
CA GLU A 123 -2.64 5.55 -1.77
C GLU A 123 -2.60 7.05 -2.11
N MET A 124 -1.48 7.57 -2.60
CA MET A 124 -1.38 8.97 -3.04
C MET A 124 -2.28 9.25 -4.24
N ASP A 125 -2.35 8.35 -5.21
CA ASP A 125 -3.26 8.49 -6.36
C ASP A 125 -4.72 8.59 -5.92
N GLU A 126 -5.14 7.75 -4.97
CA GLU A 126 -6.49 7.79 -4.40
C GLU A 126 -6.76 9.09 -3.63
N ILE A 127 -5.81 9.53 -2.79
CA ILE A 127 -5.95 10.79 -2.05
C ILE A 127 -6.03 11.99 -3.02
N ILE A 128 -5.21 12.03 -4.06
CA ILE A 128 -5.24 13.09 -5.08
C ILE A 128 -6.60 13.10 -5.77
N TYR A 129 -7.14 11.93 -6.10
CA TYR A 129 -8.47 11.82 -6.69
C TYR A 129 -9.56 12.39 -5.77
N LEU A 130 -9.57 12.01 -4.49
CA LEU A 130 -10.53 12.50 -3.50
C LEU A 130 -10.42 14.02 -3.28
N ILE A 131 -9.20 14.56 -3.27
CA ILE A 131 -8.97 16.01 -3.16
C ILE A 131 -9.54 16.74 -4.40
N LYS A 132 -9.38 16.18 -5.62
CA LYS A 132 -9.96 16.75 -6.84
C LYS A 132 -11.48 16.81 -6.78
N GLU A 133 -12.11 15.74 -6.31
CA GLU A 133 -13.57 15.70 -6.13
C GLU A 133 -14.03 16.77 -5.13
N LEU A 134 -13.33 16.90 -3.99
CA LEU A 134 -13.61 17.95 -3.00
C LEU A 134 -13.43 19.36 -3.58
N CYS A 135 -12.33 19.60 -4.30
CA CYS A 135 -12.08 20.88 -4.97
C CYS A 135 -13.18 21.22 -5.99
N SER A 136 -13.63 20.24 -6.77
CA SER A 136 -14.71 20.42 -7.75
C SER A 136 -16.02 20.81 -7.07
N LEU A 137 -16.33 20.19 -5.92
CA LEU A 137 -17.51 20.54 -5.13
C LEU A 137 -17.40 21.94 -4.52
N LEU A 138 -16.24 22.30 -3.97
CA LEU A 138 -15.98 23.62 -3.40
C LEU A 138 -16.12 24.73 -4.46
N LEU A 139 -15.56 24.50 -5.66
CA LEU A 139 -15.67 25.42 -6.78
C LEU A 139 -17.12 25.65 -7.18
N LYS A 140 -17.88 24.57 -7.38
CA LYS A 140 -19.30 24.63 -7.71
C LYS A 140 -20.09 25.40 -6.65
N LYS A 141 -19.85 25.11 -5.36
CA LYS A 141 -20.49 25.82 -4.25
C LYS A 141 -20.08 27.29 -4.16
N ALA A 142 -18.84 27.61 -4.49
CA ALA A 142 -18.38 28.98 -4.54
C ALA A 142 -19.07 29.78 -5.66
N GLU A 143 -19.22 29.21 -6.85
CA GLU A 143 -19.95 29.81 -7.96
C GLU A 143 -21.43 30.05 -7.63
N GLU A 144 -22.12 29.05 -7.07
CA GLU A 144 -23.54 29.15 -6.66
C GLU A 144 -23.76 30.25 -5.61
N ASN A 145 -22.74 30.63 -4.84
CA ASN A 145 -22.81 31.58 -3.72
C ASN A 145 -21.86 32.77 -3.87
N ALA A 146 -21.49 33.13 -5.10
CA ALA A 146 -20.52 34.18 -5.38
C ALA A 146 -20.96 35.55 -4.87
N GLU A 147 -22.27 35.82 -4.88
CA GLU A 147 -22.87 37.09 -4.45
C GLU A 147 -23.48 37.05 -3.04
N LEU A 148 -23.48 35.88 -2.38
CA LEU A 148 -24.06 35.73 -1.05
C LEU A 148 -23.13 36.35 0.01
N ILE A 149 -23.54 37.52 0.52
CA ILE A 149 -22.77 38.31 1.52
C ILE A 149 -22.90 37.66 2.90
N MET A 150 -21.80 37.52 3.60
CA MET A 150 -21.70 37.08 4.98
C MET A 150 -20.67 37.90 5.78
N PRO A 151 -20.77 37.96 7.12
CA PRO A 151 -19.74 38.62 7.90
C PRO A 151 -18.45 37.79 7.95
N GLY A 152 -17.32 38.44 7.64
CA GLY A 152 -16.00 37.94 8.02
C GLY A 152 -15.73 38.25 9.50
N TYR A 153 -14.94 37.38 10.15
CA TYR A 153 -14.63 37.50 11.58
C TYR A 153 -13.13 37.64 11.81
N THR A 154 -12.75 38.48 12.77
CA THR A 154 -11.42 38.53 13.36
C THR A 154 -11.59 38.62 14.88
N HIS A 155 -10.72 37.93 15.64
CA HIS A 155 -10.80 37.89 17.12
C HIS A 155 -12.20 37.60 17.67
N MET A 156 -12.93 36.67 17.01
CA MET A 156 -14.33 36.29 17.31
C MET A 156 -15.34 37.47 17.22
N GLN A 157 -14.98 38.55 16.53
CA GLN A 157 -15.83 39.73 16.29
C GLN A 157 -16.10 39.90 14.80
N LYS A 158 -17.26 40.45 14.44
CA LYS A 158 -17.60 40.83 13.07
C LYS A 158 -16.60 41.87 12.56
N ALA A 159 -16.01 41.60 11.40
CA ALA A 159 -15.09 42.51 10.72
C ALA A 159 -15.69 43.00 9.40
N GLN A 160 -14.99 42.77 8.27
CA GLN A 160 -15.49 43.20 6.96
C GLN A 160 -16.54 42.21 6.40
N PRO A 161 -17.45 42.67 5.51
CA PRO A 161 -18.27 41.77 4.73
C PRO A 161 -17.42 40.99 3.73
N ILE A 162 -17.73 39.71 3.54
CA ILE A 162 -17.15 38.83 2.52
C ILE A 162 -18.28 38.10 1.82
N THR A 163 -18.00 37.40 0.73
CA THR A 163 -18.97 36.47 0.14
C THR A 163 -18.69 35.03 0.58
N LEU A 164 -19.73 34.22 0.63
CA LEU A 164 -19.57 32.78 0.89
C LEU A 164 -18.69 32.14 -0.19
N GLY A 165 -18.86 32.53 -1.46
CA GLY A 165 -17.99 32.09 -2.56
C GLY A 165 -16.52 32.38 -2.29
N HIS A 166 -16.18 33.61 -1.85
CA HIS A 166 -14.80 33.96 -1.49
C HIS A 166 -14.26 33.10 -0.34
N HIS A 167 -15.09 32.86 0.68
CA HIS A 167 -14.72 32.01 1.81
C HIS A 167 -14.40 30.57 1.36
N LEU A 168 -15.24 29.98 0.52
CA LEU A 168 -15.04 28.62 0.00
C LEU A 168 -13.79 28.51 -0.90
N MET A 169 -13.50 29.57 -1.69
CA MET A 169 -12.30 29.59 -2.52
C MET A 169 -10.98 29.60 -1.71
N ALA A 170 -11.00 30.09 -0.49
CA ALA A 170 -9.82 29.98 0.39
C ALA A 170 -9.46 28.50 0.66
N TYR A 171 -10.45 27.66 0.97
CA TYR A 171 -10.26 26.21 1.15
C TYR A 171 -9.87 25.51 -0.15
N PHE A 172 -10.51 25.87 -1.27
CA PHE A 172 -10.12 25.36 -2.59
C PHE A 172 -8.62 25.54 -2.83
N HIS A 173 -8.08 26.72 -2.63
CA HIS A 173 -6.64 26.98 -2.80
C HIS A 173 -5.75 26.26 -1.78
N MET A 174 -6.24 25.99 -0.57
CA MET A 174 -5.51 25.17 0.41
C MET A 174 -5.37 23.74 -0.10
N PHE A 175 -6.46 23.11 -0.54
CA PHE A 175 -6.44 21.75 -1.08
C PHE A 175 -5.67 21.62 -2.39
N CYS A 176 -5.68 22.63 -3.26
CA CYS A 176 -4.80 22.67 -4.43
C CYS A 176 -3.31 22.60 -4.05
N ARG A 177 -2.90 23.32 -2.99
CA ARG A 177 -1.52 23.24 -2.51
C ARG A 177 -1.20 21.88 -1.89
N ASP A 178 -2.14 21.24 -1.21
CA ASP A 178 -1.96 19.89 -0.67
C ASP A 178 -1.82 18.86 -1.78
N MET A 179 -2.62 18.98 -2.83
CA MET A 179 -2.51 18.14 -4.02
C MET A 179 -1.12 18.26 -4.69
N ASN A 180 -0.58 19.48 -4.79
CA ASN A 180 0.77 19.69 -5.31
C ASN A 180 1.84 19.01 -4.43
N ARG A 181 1.70 19.04 -3.11
CA ARG A 181 2.61 18.32 -2.18
C ARG A 181 2.56 16.81 -2.39
N PHE A 182 1.38 16.24 -2.64
CA PHE A 182 1.27 14.82 -2.99
C PHE A 182 1.94 14.51 -4.32
N HIS A 183 1.82 15.37 -5.34
CA HIS A 183 2.53 15.20 -6.61
C HIS A 183 4.05 15.27 -6.43
N ASP A 184 4.57 16.19 -5.61
CA ASP A 184 5.99 16.29 -5.29
C ASP A 184 6.51 15.04 -4.55
N CYS A 185 5.70 14.44 -3.69
CA CYS A 185 6.02 13.21 -2.97
C CYS A 185 6.02 11.96 -3.88
N TYR A 186 5.20 11.96 -4.93
CA TYR A 186 5.03 10.83 -5.85
C TYR A 186 6.25 10.60 -6.74
N GLY A 187 7.01 11.62 -7.10
CA GLY A 187 8.25 11.58 -7.92
C GLY A 187 9.37 10.90 -7.21
#